data_113b8198907e72df35ead14bd9eab67b
#
_entry.id   113b8198907e72df35ead14bd9eab67b
#
_cell.length_a   1.000
_cell.length_b   1.000
_cell.length_c   1.000
_cell.angle_alpha   90.00
_cell.angle_beta   90.00
_cell.angle_gamma   90.00
#
_symmetry.space_group_name_H-M   'P 1'
#
loop_
_entity.id
_entity.type
_entity.pdbx_description
1 polymer ?
#
loop_
_entity_poly.entity_id
_entity_poly.type
_entity_poly.pdbx_seq_one_letter_code
_entity_poly.pdbx_strand_id
1 'polypeptide(L)'
;MEKTVTFYINRTTPAKLEEELVICKPLKRLTISVDVEKEEHTLMGYLVVRDEKNRIRIQKMLGYGERTIVIARHAKNTTIGGVPGPIGAGTWKIVIYLFAEYIEQTLEGVSLPFRIQISDRKTEIQETIGKCLWVDRHYREQLWLGYYNKSSFYSSRGRWYKGDFHTHTHLSDGKESVSSAMRKARMMDLDFYVPTEHNIIPTGWEDDYMLILPGVEITTKIGHCNLIGIDKMPERLPEIMEYADTPEVEEYLYEILREAKKREWIISINHPFLTIWKWKYGEVGLDDITCLEIINDPTYTDARESNDQAIRYLDFLWEDGHRIWGIGGSDSHNLIEERYKGSDKPSIAGDPGTYVFCPSLTPELLLKHVKQGNIYVSRFCTADVRITSQSKSFFPGDRMEDVERKIMMEIEIFGNELEEGITPVIWIVQNEKRIKLTTEKTKKGYRA
;
A
#
# COMPACT_ATOMS: atom_id res chain seq x y z
N MET A 1 -7.24 -33.78 -13.00
CA MET A 1 -8.15 -32.74 -13.54
C MET A 1 -7.35 -31.87 -14.48
N GLU A 2 -7.86 -31.56 -15.67
CA GLU A 2 -7.28 -30.56 -16.58
C GLU A 2 -8.45 -29.87 -17.29
N LYS A 3 -8.41 -28.55 -17.29
CA LYS A 3 -9.37 -27.67 -17.99
C LYS A 3 -8.62 -26.45 -18.49
N THR A 4 -8.94 -26.02 -19.71
CA THR A 4 -8.50 -24.71 -20.22
C THR A 4 -9.74 -23.86 -20.46
N VAL A 5 -9.74 -22.65 -19.96
CA VAL A 5 -10.74 -21.62 -20.22
C VAL A 5 -10.07 -20.55 -21.08
N THR A 6 -10.72 -20.14 -22.15
CA THR A 6 -10.22 -19.08 -23.03
C THR A 6 -11.25 -17.98 -23.14
N PHE A 7 -10.87 -16.78 -22.76
CA PHE A 7 -11.62 -15.55 -23.01
C PHE A 7 -10.99 -14.83 -24.21
N TYR A 8 -11.82 -14.27 -25.06
CA TYR A 8 -11.37 -13.37 -26.12
C TYR A 8 -11.70 -11.94 -25.72
N ILE A 9 -10.67 -11.19 -25.34
CA ILE A 9 -10.82 -9.84 -24.80
C ILE A 9 -10.64 -8.84 -25.94
N ASN A 10 -11.57 -7.91 -26.03
CA ASN A 10 -11.56 -6.79 -26.97
C ASN A 10 -12.29 -5.59 -26.35
N ARG A 11 -12.40 -4.49 -27.10
CA ARG A 11 -13.02 -3.23 -26.64
C ARG A 11 -14.47 -3.35 -26.16
N THR A 12 -15.19 -4.38 -26.59
CA THR A 12 -16.59 -4.60 -26.21
C THR A 12 -16.77 -5.63 -25.11
N THR A 13 -15.66 -6.16 -24.58
CA THR A 13 -15.69 -7.13 -23.49
C THR A 13 -16.19 -6.46 -22.22
N PRO A 14 -17.16 -7.06 -21.50
CA PRO A 14 -17.62 -6.53 -20.23
C PRO A 14 -16.45 -6.42 -19.21
N ALA A 15 -16.52 -5.43 -18.33
CA ALA A 15 -15.51 -5.22 -17.29
C ALA A 15 -15.35 -6.43 -16.36
N LYS A 16 -16.38 -7.27 -16.25
CA LYS A 16 -16.34 -8.52 -15.46
C LYS A 16 -16.65 -9.71 -16.32
N LEU A 17 -15.78 -10.72 -16.26
CA LEU A 17 -15.97 -12.04 -16.85
C LEU A 17 -16.05 -13.08 -15.74
N GLU A 18 -16.96 -14.05 -15.88
CA GLU A 18 -17.12 -15.14 -14.91
C GLU A 18 -17.22 -16.48 -15.63
N GLU A 19 -16.54 -17.48 -15.09
CA GLU A 19 -16.57 -18.86 -15.61
C GLU A 19 -16.70 -19.84 -14.44
N GLU A 20 -17.54 -20.85 -14.63
CA GLU A 20 -17.72 -21.92 -13.66
C GLU A 20 -16.71 -23.06 -13.86
N LEU A 21 -16.12 -23.48 -12.74
CA LEU A 21 -15.21 -24.61 -12.67
C LEU A 21 -15.80 -25.72 -11.81
N VAL A 22 -16.28 -26.79 -12.41
CA VAL A 22 -16.81 -27.94 -11.68
C VAL A 22 -15.67 -28.87 -11.24
N ILE A 23 -15.50 -29.01 -9.93
CA ILE A 23 -14.58 -29.96 -9.29
C ILE A 23 -15.39 -31.19 -8.84
N CYS A 24 -15.24 -32.32 -9.55
CA CYS A 24 -16.06 -33.51 -9.31
C CYS A 24 -15.70 -34.28 -8.03
N LYS A 25 -14.48 -34.13 -7.51
CA LYS A 25 -13.99 -34.77 -6.28
C LYS A 25 -12.98 -33.87 -5.57
N PRO A 26 -12.85 -33.97 -4.23
CA PRO A 26 -11.85 -33.18 -3.49
C PRO A 26 -10.44 -33.37 -4.05
N LEU A 27 -9.70 -32.26 -4.14
CA LEU A 27 -8.33 -32.21 -4.66
C LEU A 27 -7.32 -31.96 -3.54
N LYS A 28 -6.09 -32.44 -3.73
CA LYS A 28 -4.95 -32.12 -2.84
C LYS A 28 -4.37 -30.73 -3.12
N ARG A 29 -4.48 -30.29 -4.36
CA ARG A 29 -4.05 -28.97 -4.85
C ARG A 29 -4.86 -28.58 -6.07
N LEU A 30 -4.90 -27.28 -6.31
CA LEU A 30 -5.43 -26.67 -7.51
C LEU A 30 -4.36 -25.72 -8.04
N THR A 31 -3.93 -25.93 -9.27
CA THR A 31 -2.96 -25.08 -9.97
C THR A 31 -3.72 -24.31 -11.04
N ILE A 32 -3.59 -23.01 -11.03
CA ILE A 32 -4.19 -22.10 -12.01
C ILE A 32 -3.05 -21.32 -12.64
N SER A 33 -2.84 -21.47 -13.94
CA SER A 33 -1.85 -20.71 -14.71
C SER A 33 -2.56 -19.81 -15.70
N VAL A 34 -2.16 -18.55 -15.74
CA VAL A 34 -2.69 -17.56 -16.67
C VAL A 34 -1.68 -17.36 -17.78
N ASP A 35 -2.15 -17.51 -19.03
CA ASP A 35 -1.36 -17.29 -20.24
C ASP A 35 -1.99 -16.16 -21.04
N VAL A 36 -1.18 -15.13 -21.30
CA VAL A 36 -1.52 -13.99 -22.15
C VAL A 36 -0.55 -13.98 -23.31
N GLU A 37 -1.04 -13.92 -24.52
CA GLU A 37 -0.25 -14.11 -25.75
C GLU A 37 0.89 -13.11 -25.92
N LYS A 38 0.76 -11.91 -25.33
CA LYS A 38 1.79 -10.86 -25.35
C LYS A 38 2.12 -10.36 -23.95
N GLU A 39 3.39 -10.26 -23.62
CA GLU A 39 3.85 -9.77 -22.30
C GLU A 39 3.40 -8.34 -22.02
N GLU A 40 3.33 -7.49 -23.02
CA GLU A 40 2.87 -6.09 -22.90
C GLU A 40 1.41 -5.95 -22.43
N HIS A 41 0.62 -7.04 -22.45
CA HIS A 41 -0.76 -7.06 -22.00
C HIS A 41 -0.94 -7.71 -20.61
N THR A 42 0.11 -7.76 -19.80
CA THR A 42 0.08 -8.43 -18.48
C THR A 42 -0.79 -7.72 -17.46
N LEU A 43 -0.85 -6.39 -17.49
CA LEU A 43 -1.60 -5.56 -16.54
C LEU A 43 -3.06 -5.37 -16.96
N MET A 44 -3.77 -6.45 -17.31
CA MET A 44 -5.12 -6.33 -17.88
C MET A 44 -6.25 -6.39 -16.87
N GLY A 45 -5.99 -6.72 -15.61
CA GLY A 45 -7.04 -6.81 -14.62
C GLY A 45 -6.72 -7.70 -13.42
N TYR A 46 -7.77 -8.04 -12.67
CA TYR A 46 -7.67 -8.86 -11.47
C TYR A 46 -8.23 -10.27 -11.73
N LEU A 47 -7.57 -11.28 -11.20
CA LEU A 47 -8.05 -12.64 -11.11
C LEU A 47 -8.54 -12.90 -9.68
N VAL A 48 -9.81 -13.26 -9.53
CA VAL A 48 -10.39 -13.71 -8.27
C VAL A 48 -10.97 -15.11 -8.46
N VAL A 49 -10.59 -16.05 -7.60
CA VAL A 49 -11.14 -17.40 -7.62
C VAL A 49 -11.89 -17.66 -6.33
N ARG A 50 -13.13 -18.13 -6.47
CA ARG A 50 -14.00 -18.47 -5.35
C ARG A 50 -14.27 -19.98 -5.31
N ASP A 51 -14.32 -20.53 -4.11
CA ASP A 51 -14.61 -21.96 -3.92
C ASP A 51 -16.13 -22.27 -3.95
N GLU A 52 -16.49 -23.53 -3.72
CA GLU A 52 -17.86 -24.04 -3.73
C GLU A 52 -18.78 -23.41 -2.65
N LYS A 53 -18.20 -22.65 -1.72
CA LYS A 53 -18.89 -21.89 -0.69
C LYS A 53 -18.83 -20.38 -0.93
N ASN A 54 -18.50 -20.00 -2.15
CA ASN A 54 -18.32 -18.59 -2.57
C ASN A 54 -17.21 -17.83 -1.83
N ARG A 55 -16.25 -18.53 -1.20
CA ARG A 55 -15.14 -17.93 -0.47
C ARG A 55 -13.99 -17.62 -1.41
N ILE A 56 -13.34 -16.47 -1.25
CA ILE A 56 -12.15 -16.11 -2.03
C ILE A 56 -11.00 -17.07 -1.71
N ARG A 57 -10.41 -17.65 -2.72
CA ARG A 57 -9.25 -18.54 -2.61
C ARG A 57 -8.01 -17.99 -3.32
N ILE A 58 -8.20 -17.13 -4.29
CA ILE A 58 -7.16 -16.37 -4.98
C ILE A 58 -7.68 -14.96 -5.17
N GLN A 59 -6.80 -14.00 -4.96
CA GLN A 59 -6.96 -12.62 -5.35
C GLN A 59 -5.58 -12.14 -5.83
N LYS A 60 -5.46 -11.78 -7.09
CA LYS A 60 -4.19 -11.36 -7.71
C LYS A 60 -4.46 -10.41 -8.87
N MET A 61 -3.65 -9.36 -8.97
CA MET A 61 -3.54 -8.58 -10.19
C MET A 61 -2.66 -9.33 -11.22
N LEU A 62 -3.05 -9.30 -12.46
CA LEU A 62 -2.34 -9.95 -13.57
C LEU A 62 -1.24 -9.02 -14.08
N GLY A 63 -0.20 -8.84 -13.26
CA GLY A 63 0.93 -7.96 -13.50
C GLY A 63 2.23 -8.72 -13.81
N TYR A 64 3.34 -8.22 -13.28
CA TYR A 64 4.69 -8.73 -13.56
C TYR A 64 5.04 -10.02 -12.80
N GLY A 65 4.29 -10.39 -11.79
CA GLY A 65 4.61 -11.53 -10.93
C GLY A 65 4.30 -12.88 -11.55
N GLU A 66 4.48 -13.93 -10.74
CA GLU A 66 4.20 -15.31 -11.13
C GLU A 66 2.75 -15.47 -11.59
N ARG A 67 2.57 -15.98 -12.79
CA ARG A 67 1.25 -16.23 -13.41
C ARG A 67 0.66 -17.58 -13.03
N THR A 68 1.42 -18.41 -12.32
CA THR A 68 0.98 -19.72 -11.84
C THR A 68 0.71 -19.67 -10.34
N ILE A 69 -0.54 -19.87 -9.97
CA ILE A 69 -0.99 -19.83 -8.58
C ILE A 69 -1.39 -21.22 -8.16
N VAL A 70 -0.86 -21.68 -7.04
CA VAL A 70 -1.17 -22.98 -6.44
C VAL A 70 -1.92 -22.78 -5.13
N ILE A 71 -3.10 -23.37 -5.02
CA ILE A 71 -3.82 -23.53 -3.77
C ILE A 71 -3.62 -24.94 -3.25
N ALA A 72 -3.26 -25.07 -1.99
CA ALA A 72 -3.16 -26.36 -1.31
C ALA A 72 -3.73 -26.29 0.11
N ARG A 73 -3.77 -27.43 0.79
CA ARG A 73 -4.30 -27.49 2.17
C ARG A 73 -3.49 -26.67 3.16
N HIS A 74 -2.18 -26.54 2.93
CA HIS A 74 -1.25 -25.87 3.87
C HIS A 74 -0.61 -24.63 3.23
N ALA A 75 -0.38 -23.59 4.03
CA ALA A 75 0.23 -22.34 3.62
C ALA A 75 1.58 -22.52 2.91
N LYS A 76 2.47 -23.36 3.44
CA LYS A 76 3.77 -23.68 2.82
C LYS A 76 3.71 -24.29 1.41
N ASN A 77 2.54 -24.68 0.94
CA ASN A 77 2.29 -25.27 -0.37
C ASN A 77 1.26 -24.43 -1.17
N THR A 78 0.98 -23.23 -0.72
CA THR A 78 0.08 -22.27 -1.37
C THR A 78 0.88 -21.04 -1.75
N THR A 79 0.75 -20.62 -3.02
CA THR A 79 1.40 -19.40 -3.51
C THR A 79 0.93 -18.19 -2.71
N ILE A 80 1.79 -17.22 -2.48
CA ILE A 80 1.43 -15.94 -1.86
C ILE A 80 0.27 -15.28 -2.62
N GLY A 81 -0.66 -14.63 -1.92
CA GLY A 81 -1.92 -14.12 -2.49
C GLY A 81 -3.04 -15.17 -2.57
N GLY A 82 -2.71 -16.46 -2.39
CA GLY A 82 -3.71 -17.53 -2.26
C GLY A 82 -4.17 -17.73 -0.81
N VAL A 83 -5.31 -18.39 -0.64
CA VAL A 83 -5.85 -18.81 0.67
C VAL A 83 -5.75 -20.31 0.82
N PRO A 84 -4.93 -20.83 1.75
CA PRO A 84 -4.78 -22.27 1.94
C PRO A 84 -6.04 -22.89 2.56
N GLY A 85 -6.20 -24.21 2.35
CA GLY A 85 -7.30 -24.96 2.92
C GLY A 85 -7.74 -26.12 2.04
N PRO A 86 -8.73 -26.93 2.48
CA PRO A 86 -9.30 -27.99 1.67
C PRO A 86 -9.84 -27.46 0.34
N ILE A 87 -9.72 -28.29 -0.71
CA ILE A 87 -10.29 -28.01 -2.02
C ILE A 87 -11.43 -29.01 -2.19
N GLY A 88 -12.65 -28.53 -1.94
CA GLY A 88 -13.87 -29.34 -1.98
C GLY A 88 -14.36 -29.60 -3.40
N ALA A 89 -15.16 -30.67 -3.55
CA ALA A 89 -15.96 -30.87 -4.74
C ALA A 89 -17.12 -29.87 -4.76
N GLY A 90 -17.49 -29.44 -5.94
CA GLY A 90 -18.53 -28.44 -6.17
C GLY A 90 -18.23 -27.49 -7.30
N THR A 91 -19.06 -26.49 -7.48
CA THR A 91 -18.86 -25.45 -8.49
C THR A 91 -18.05 -24.30 -7.87
N TRP A 92 -16.86 -24.10 -8.42
CA TRP A 92 -15.99 -22.98 -8.15
C TRP A 92 -16.22 -21.90 -9.22
N LYS A 93 -15.83 -20.67 -8.93
CA LYS A 93 -15.95 -19.54 -9.85
C LYS A 93 -14.59 -18.90 -10.10
N ILE A 94 -14.32 -18.61 -11.37
CA ILE A 94 -13.18 -17.82 -11.81
C ILE A 94 -13.74 -16.50 -12.29
N VAL A 95 -13.33 -15.41 -11.68
CA VAL A 95 -13.76 -14.06 -12.00
C VAL A 95 -12.56 -13.25 -12.45
N ILE A 96 -12.69 -12.52 -13.55
CA ILE A 96 -11.70 -11.59 -14.05
C ILE A 96 -12.37 -10.22 -14.09
N TYR A 97 -11.74 -9.23 -13.47
CA TYR A 97 -12.10 -7.83 -13.60
C TYR A 97 -11.10 -7.16 -14.54
N LEU A 98 -11.56 -6.56 -15.61
CA LEU A 98 -10.74 -5.99 -16.68
C LEU A 98 -10.59 -4.48 -16.52
N PHE A 99 -9.42 -3.97 -16.88
CA PHE A 99 -9.19 -2.52 -16.98
C PHE A 99 -9.66 -2.04 -18.34
N ALA A 100 -10.89 -1.50 -18.42
CA ALA A 100 -11.53 -1.12 -19.66
C ALA A 100 -10.74 -0.06 -20.44
N GLU A 101 -10.24 0.98 -19.76
CA GLU A 101 -9.41 2.02 -20.39
C GLU A 101 -8.11 1.46 -20.98
N TYR A 102 -7.44 0.58 -20.25
CA TYR A 102 -6.22 -0.06 -20.72
C TYR A 102 -6.47 -0.93 -21.96
N ILE A 103 -7.55 -1.69 -21.95
CA ILE A 103 -7.97 -2.52 -23.09
C ILE A 103 -8.26 -1.64 -24.31
N GLU A 104 -8.98 -0.53 -24.10
CA GLU A 104 -9.35 0.39 -25.17
C GLU A 104 -8.13 1.04 -25.82
N GLN A 105 -7.15 1.44 -25.01
CA GLN A 105 -5.91 2.07 -25.48
C GLN A 105 -4.94 1.08 -26.15
N THR A 106 -4.88 -0.16 -25.67
CA THR A 106 -3.81 -1.10 -26.03
C THR A 106 -4.22 -2.05 -27.17
N LEU A 107 -5.47 -2.44 -27.28
CA LEU A 107 -5.89 -3.49 -28.21
C LEU A 107 -6.29 -2.97 -29.61
N GLU A 108 -6.43 -1.68 -29.85
CA GLU A 108 -6.69 -1.09 -31.19
C GLU A 108 -7.57 -1.92 -32.14
N GLY A 109 -8.62 -2.57 -31.62
CA GLY A 109 -9.53 -3.41 -32.40
C GLY A 109 -9.11 -4.88 -32.57
N VAL A 110 -7.99 -5.30 -32.00
CA VAL A 110 -7.53 -6.71 -32.00
C VAL A 110 -8.20 -7.46 -30.84
N SER A 111 -8.60 -8.69 -31.07
CA SER A 111 -9.08 -9.60 -30.03
C SER A 111 -7.90 -10.40 -29.47
N LEU A 112 -7.68 -10.36 -28.17
CA LEU A 112 -6.59 -11.05 -27.49
C LEU A 112 -7.11 -12.31 -26.79
N PRO A 113 -6.56 -13.52 -27.09
CA PRO A 113 -6.88 -14.72 -26.32
C PRO A 113 -6.20 -14.66 -24.95
N PHE A 114 -7.01 -14.80 -23.93
CA PHE A 114 -6.60 -14.88 -22.53
C PHE A 114 -6.94 -16.28 -22.03
N ARG A 115 -5.92 -17.10 -21.74
CA ARG A 115 -6.09 -18.52 -21.40
C ARG A 115 -5.81 -18.76 -19.93
N ILE A 116 -6.72 -19.47 -19.28
CA ILE A 116 -6.54 -19.94 -17.90
C ILE A 116 -6.46 -21.46 -17.95
N GLN A 117 -5.30 -21.99 -17.62
CA GLN A 117 -5.05 -23.41 -17.49
C GLN A 117 -5.24 -23.86 -16.06
N ILE A 118 -6.04 -24.87 -15.83
CA ILE A 118 -6.41 -25.36 -14.50
C ILE A 118 -6.05 -26.82 -14.41
N SER A 119 -5.29 -27.22 -13.39
CA SER A 119 -4.89 -28.59 -13.16
C SER A 119 -4.76 -28.94 -11.69
N ASP A 120 -4.65 -30.26 -11.38
CA ASP A 120 -4.28 -30.76 -10.05
C ASP A 120 -2.85 -31.30 -10.01
N ARG A 121 -2.05 -31.01 -11.05
CA ARG A 121 -0.66 -31.43 -11.16
C ARG A 121 0.24 -30.68 -10.16
N LYS A 122 1.34 -31.33 -9.77
CA LYS A 122 2.38 -30.71 -8.94
C LYS A 122 3.15 -29.71 -9.79
N THR A 123 3.21 -28.48 -9.31
CA THR A 123 3.96 -27.38 -9.92
C THR A 123 4.89 -26.80 -8.87
N GLU A 124 6.03 -26.32 -9.28
CA GLU A 124 6.95 -25.57 -8.44
C GLU A 124 6.31 -24.23 -8.07
N ILE A 125 6.55 -23.79 -6.84
CA ILE A 125 6.04 -22.53 -6.30
C ILE A 125 7.26 -21.69 -5.96
N GLN A 126 7.35 -20.48 -6.52
CA GLN A 126 8.46 -19.57 -6.27
C GLN A 126 8.36 -18.94 -4.89
N GLU A 127 7.18 -18.46 -4.51
CA GLU A 127 6.91 -17.87 -3.20
C GLU A 127 5.65 -18.45 -2.56
N THR A 128 5.75 -18.76 -1.28
CA THR A 128 4.62 -19.26 -0.49
C THR A 128 4.30 -18.29 0.65
N ILE A 129 3.09 -18.41 1.22
CA ILE A 129 2.69 -17.62 2.40
C ILE A 129 3.57 -17.99 3.63
N GLY A 130 4.25 -19.11 3.60
CA GLY A 130 5.14 -19.54 4.67
C GLY A 130 4.40 -19.77 5.99
N LYS A 131 4.92 -19.16 7.08
CA LYS A 131 4.37 -19.27 8.43
C LYS A 131 3.41 -18.14 8.80
N CYS A 132 3.42 -17.05 8.07
CA CYS A 132 2.74 -15.80 8.43
C CYS A 132 1.41 -15.62 7.69
N LEU A 133 0.52 -16.60 7.81
CA LEU A 133 -0.85 -16.49 7.30
C LEU A 133 -1.65 -15.54 8.21
N TRP A 134 -2.31 -14.55 7.59
CA TRP A 134 -3.20 -13.61 8.26
C TRP A 134 -4.67 -13.98 8.15
N VAL A 135 -5.04 -14.60 7.04
CA VAL A 135 -6.44 -14.91 6.71
C VAL A 135 -6.94 -16.11 7.50
N ASP A 136 -8.05 -15.92 8.22
CA ASP A 136 -8.77 -17.04 8.81
C ASP A 136 -9.50 -17.82 7.71
N ARG A 137 -9.13 -19.07 7.54
CA ARG A 137 -9.75 -20.00 6.56
C ARG A 137 -11.22 -20.34 6.85
N HIS A 138 -11.73 -19.97 8.00
CA HIS A 138 -13.14 -20.14 8.37
C HIS A 138 -13.99 -18.92 8.03
N TYR A 139 -13.39 -17.91 7.36
CA TYR A 139 -14.11 -16.74 6.87
C TYR A 139 -15.29 -17.14 5.97
N ARG A 140 -16.28 -16.27 5.88
CA ARG A 140 -17.42 -16.43 4.98
C ARG A 140 -17.07 -15.81 3.62
N GLU A 141 -17.88 -14.96 3.04
CA GLU A 141 -17.76 -14.51 1.64
C GLU A 141 -16.57 -13.59 1.36
N GLN A 142 -15.96 -13.00 2.39
CA GLN A 142 -14.86 -12.04 2.26
C GLN A 142 -13.61 -12.48 3.05
N LEU A 143 -12.45 -11.90 2.73
CA LEU A 143 -11.21 -12.16 3.47
C LEU A 143 -11.24 -11.50 4.85
N TRP A 144 -11.05 -12.30 5.88
CA TRP A 144 -10.94 -11.88 7.27
C TRP A 144 -9.53 -12.18 7.79
N LEU A 145 -8.82 -11.14 8.27
CA LEU A 145 -7.43 -11.27 8.73
C LEU A 145 -7.36 -11.68 10.21
N GLY A 146 -8.18 -12.66 10.61
CA GLY A 146 -8.36 -13.08 12.00
C GLY A 146 -7.13 -13.72 12.65
N TYR A 147 -6.11 -14.09 11.87
CA TYR A 147 -4.84 -14.60 12.41
C TYR A 147 -3.76 -13.53 12.51
N TYR A 148 -4.01 -12.32 12.03
CA TYR A 148 -3.08 -11.22 12.22
C TYR A 148 -3.06 -10.78 13.69
N ASN A 149 -1.89 -10.79 14.32
CA ASN A 149 -1.75 -10.43 15.71
C ASN A 149 -1.40 -8.93 15.88
N LYS A 150 -2.41 -8.12 16.19
CA LYS A 150 -2.26 -6.67 16.43
C LYS A 150 -1.39 -6.32 17.65
N SER A 151 -1.17 -7.28 18.55
CA SER A 151 -0.39 -7.09 19.78
C SER A 151 1.02 -7.70 19.70
N SER A 152 1.47 -8.11 18.51
CA SER A 152 2.85 -8.59 18.32
C SER A 152 3.85 -7.53 18.75
N PHE A 153 4.88 -7.97 19.48
CA PHE A 153 5.86 -7.07 20.08
C PHE A 153 7.20 -7.16 19.35
N TYR A 154 7.72 -6.01 18.90
CA TYR A 154 8.95 -5.91 18.11
C TYR A 154 10.09 -5.18 18.84
N SER A 155 9.78 -4.17 19.66
CA SER A 155 10.79 -3.40 20.39
C SER A 155 10.21 -2.73 21.64
N SER A 156 11.00 -2.67 22.73
CA SER A 156 10.65 -1.96 23.98
C SER A 156 11.23 -0.54 24.06
N ARG A 157 11.93 -0.09 23.02
CA ARG A 157 12.59 1.22 23.04
C ARG A 157 11.65 2.32 22.57
N GLY A 158 11.52 3.39 23.35
CA GLY A 158 10.89 4.63 22.90
C GLY A 158 11.81 5.36 21.92
N ARG A 159 11.41 5.42 20.65
CA ARG A 159 12.16 6.12 19.60
C ARG A 159 11.31 6.40 18.37
N TRP A 160 11.87 7.11 17.42
CA TRP A 160 11.36 7.20 16.08
C TRP A 160 11.60 5.88 15.34
N TYR A 161 10.54 5.29 14.78
CA TYR A 161 10.57 4.08 13.98
C TYR A 161 10.35 4.45 12.52
N LYS A 162 11.24 4.01 11.66
CA LYS A 162 11.20 4.28 10.22
C LYS A 162 10.39 3.21 9.50
N GLY A 163 9.53 3.61 8.60
CA GLY A 163 8.83 2.68 7.72
C GLY A 163 8.28 3.33 6.46
N ASP A 164 7.54 2.54 5.73
CA ASP A 164 6.90 2.93 4.49
C ASP A 164 5.42 2.56 4.52
N PHE A 165 4.56 3.51 4.17
CA PHE A 165 3.11 3.36 4.18
C PHE A 165 2.51 3.13 2.80
N HIS A 166 3.34 3.10 1.74
CA HIS A 166 2.87 2.93 0.37
C HIS A 166 3.88 2.14 -0.46
N THR A 167 3.56 0.87 -0.70
CA THR A 167 4.48 -0.06 -1.37
C THR A 167 3.74 -1.09 -2.20
N HIS A 168 4.34 -1.51 -3.31
CA HIS A 168 3.80 -2.52 -4.21
C HIS A 168 4.78 -3.66 -4.45
N THR A 169 4.23 -4.83 -4.71
CA THR A 169 4.96 -6.02 -5.11
C THR A 169 4.29 -6.70 -6.30
N HIS A 170 4.80 -7.84 -6.72
CA HIS A 170 4.20 -8.61 -7.80
C HIS A 170 2.82 -9.24 -7.45
N LEU A 171 2.27 -8.98 -6.27
CA LEU A 171 0.88 -9.30 -5.97
C LEU A 171 -0.10 -8.39 -6.72
N SER A 172 0.30 -7.14 -6.95
CA SER A 172 -0.34 -6.24 -7.90
C SER A 172 0.56 -5.99 -9.11
N ASP A 173 1.07 -4.80 -9.31
CA ASP A 173 1.85 -4.38 -10.46
C ASP A 173 3.28 -3.94 -10.12
N GLY A 174 3.72 -4.13 -8.90
CA GLY A 174 5.12 -4.01 -8.55
C GLY A 174 5.94 -5.17 -9.16
N LYS A 175 7.17 -4.90 -9.54
CA LYS A 175 8.08 -5.88 -10.16
C LYS A 175 8.81 -6.75 -9.14
N GLU A 176 8.88 -6.31 -7.89
CA GLU A 176 9.58 -7.03 -6.84
C GLU A 176 8.76 -8.19 -6.29
N SER A 177 9.42 -9.32 -6.06
CA SER A 177 8.85 -10.36 -5.22
C SER A 177 8.77 -9.90 -3.76
N VAL A 178 7.87 -10.51 -2.98
CA VAL A 178 7.75 -10.18 -1.54
C VAL A 178 9.08 -10.35 -0.81
N SER A 179 9.79 -11.45 -1.06
CA SER A 179 11.11 -11.70 -0.45
C SER A 179 12.15 -10.65 -0.86
N SER A 180 12.10 -10.17 -2.11
CA SER A 180 13.00 -9.12 -2.59
C SER A 180 12.65 -7.77 -1.95
N ALA A 181 11.36 -7.41 -1.89
CA ALA A 181 10.88 -6.21 -1.21
C ALA A 181 11.33 -6.18 0.26
N MET A 182 11.22 -7.31 0.97
CA MET A 182 11.67 -7.41 2.36
C MET A 182 13.19 -7.27 2.52
N ARG A 183 13.98 -7.81 1.58
CA ARG A 183 15.44 -7.57 1.61
C ARG A 183 15.78 -6.10 1.44
N LYS A 184 15.11 -5.40 0.52
CA LYS A 184 15.31 -3.97 0.29
C LYS A 184 14.85 -3.13 1.47
N ALA A 185 13.70 -3.44 2.05
CA ALA A 185 13.23 -2.77 3.25
C ALA A 185 14.25 -2.86 4.40
N ARG A 186 14.91 -4.02 4.56
CA ARG A 186 16.02 -4.19 5.53
C ARG A 186 17.26 -3.39 5.15
N MET A 187 17.61 -3.30 3.86
CA MET A 187 18.74 -2.48 3.38
C MET A 187 18.51 -0.98 3.65
N MET A 188 17.24 -0.57 3.68
CA MET A 188 16.83 0.80 3.99
C MET A 188 16.57 1.04 5.49
N ASP A 189 16.92 0.08 6.36
CA ASP A 189 16.74 0.12 7.82
C ASP A 189 15.29 0.41 8.24
N LEU A 190 14.31 -0.21 7.58
CA LEU A 190 12.92 -0.07 7.95
C LEU A 190 12.61 -0.91 9.19
N ASP A 191 11.86 -0.33 10.12
CA ASP A 191 11.30 -0.97 11.31
C ASP A 191 9.91 -1.53 11.06
N PHE A 192 9.18 -0.92 10.12
CA PHE A 192 7.86 -1.37 9.70
C PHE A 192 7.65 -1.17 8.20
N TYR A 193 6.71 -1.96 7.66
CA TYR A 193 6.37 -1.97 6.24
C TYR A 193 4.87 -2.18 6.08
N VAL A 194 4.24 -1.49 5.13
CA VAL A 194 2.82 -1.63 4.83
C VAL A 194 2.64 -2.01 3.36
N PRO A 195 2.34 -3.28 3.06
CA PRO A 195 1.96 -3.65 1.71
C PRO A 195 0.60 -3.03 1.37
N THR A 196 0.56 -2.24 0.31
CA THR A 196 -0.64 -1.53 -0.16
C THR A 196 -0.91 -1.87 -1.62
N GLU A 197 -1.06 -3.15 -1.90
CA GLU A 197 -1.30 -3.66 -3.25
C GLU A 197 -2.60 -3.08 -3.83
N HIS A 198 -2.62 -2.74 -5.12
CA HIS A 198 -3.80 -2.18 -5.80
C HIS A 198 -5.00 -3.12 -5.69
N ASN A 199 -6.01 -2.74 -4.93
CA ASN A 199 -7.27 -3.49 -4.70
C ASN A 199 -7.08 -4.97 -4.32
N ILE A 200 -5.91 -5.36 -3.81
CA ILE A 200 -5.58 -6.72 -3.39
C ILE A 200 -5.30 -6.73 -1.89
N ILE A 201 -5.95 -7.66 -1.19
CA ILE A 201 -5.72 -7.86 0.24
C ILE A 201 -4.64 -8.92 0.43
N PRO A 202 -3.48 -8.59 0.99
CA PRO A 202 -2.47 -9.59 1.33
C PRO A 202 -3.04 -10.65 2.29
N THR A 203 -2.92 -11.93 1.90
CA THR A 203 -3.44 -13.05 2.71
C THR A 203 -2.51 -13.48 3.83
N GLY A 204 -1.30 -12.98 3.81
CA GLY A 204 -0.23 -13.19 4.75
C GLY A 204 1.04 -12.56 4.20
N TRP A 205 2.07 -12.47 5.02
CA TRP A 205 3.34 -11.86 4.64
C TRP A 205 4.50 -12.50 5.35
N GLU A 206 5.62 -12.68 4.68
CA GLU A 206 6.77 -13.37 5.25
C GLU A 206 7.85 -12.37 5.68
N ASP A 207 7.86 -11.99 6.95
CA ASP A 207 9.00 -11.40 7.62
C ASP A 207 8.91 -11.64 9.13
N ASP A 208 10.01 -12.15 9.73
CA ASP A 208 10.09 -12.43 11.17
C ASP A 208 10.75 -11.29 11.96
N TYR A 209 11.31 -10.26 11.28
CA TYR A 209 12.15 -9.24 11.89
C TYR A 209 11.58 -7.83 11.88
N MET A 210 10.61 -7.58 11.02
CA MET A 210 10.02 -6.28 10.77
C MET A 210 8.53 -6.30 11.10
N LEU A 211 8.01 -5.20 11.63
CA LEU A 211 6.57 -5.07 11.79
C LEU A 211 5.92 -4.86 10.41
N ILE A 212 5.05 -5.78 10.03
CA ILE A 212 4.25 -5.64 8.81
C ILE A 212 2.82 -5.30 9.20
N LEU A 213 2.28 -4.19 8.70
CA LEU A 213 0.88 -3.81 8.88
C LEU A 213 0.05 -4.21 7.66
N PRO A 214 -1.09 -4.87 7.83
CA PRO A 214 -2.02 -5.08 6.72
C PRO A 214 -2.53 -3.75 6.17
N GLY A 215 -2.43 -3.59 4.86
CA GLY A 215 -2.94 -2.43 4.12
C GLY A 215 -3.48 -2.84 2.76
N VAL A 216 -4.07 -1.89 2.07
CA VAL A 216 -4.53 -1.99 0.69
C VAL A 216 -4.61 -0.59 0.11
N GLU A 217 -4.20 -0.43 -1.13
CA GLU A 217 -4.52 0.78 -1.89
C GLU A 217 -5.82 0.58 -2.65
N ILE A 218 -6.80 1.42 -2.34
CA ILE A 218 -8.05 1.53 -3.12
C ILE A 218 -7.75 2.39 -4.33
N THR A 219 -7.69 1.73 -5.47
CA THR A 219 -7.29 2.33 -6.76
C THR A 219 -8.50 2.52 -7.65
N THR A 220 -8.73 3.76 -8.06
CA THR A 220 -9.82 4.16 -8.96
C THR A 220 -9.38 5.29 -9.88
N LYS A 221 -10.12 5.56 -10.96
CA LYS A 221 -9.86 6.70 -11.86
C LYS A 221 -10.07 8.08 -11.22
N ILE A 222 -10.76 8.13 -10.09
CA ILE A 222 -11.02 9.39 -9.35
C ILE A 222 -10.03 9.66 -8.25
N GLY A 223 -9.00 8.83 -8.11
CA GLY A 223 -7.92 8.94 -7.16
C GLY A 223 -7.69 7.66 -6.39
N HIS A 224 -6.62 7.67 -5.60
CA HIS A 224 -6.18 6.52 -4.81
C HIS A 224 -6.10 6.86 -3.33
N CYS A 225 -6.38 5.89 -2.48
CA CYS A 225 -6.18 6.04 -1.04
C CYS A 225 -5.76 4.72 -0.39
N ASN A 226 -4.87 4.81 0.59
CA ASN A 226 -4.48 3.66 1.39
C ASN A 226 -5.39 3.49 2.60
N LEU A 227 -5.83 2.25 2.83
CA LEU A 227 -6.43 1.82 4.08
C LEU A 227 -5.39 1.00 4.84
N ILE A 228 -5.01 1.44 6.05
CA ILE A 228 -3.91 0.86 6.81
C ILE A 228 -4.42 0.32 8.15
N GLY A 229 -3.89 -0.84 8.56
CA GLY A 229 -4.32 -1.53 9.76
C GLY A 229 -5.66 -2.25 9.61
N ILE A 230 -5.98 -2.64 8.38
CA ILE A 230 -7.20 -3.37 8.07
C ILE A 230 -7.23 -4.73 8.78
N ASP A 231 -8.43 -5.19 9.13
CA ASP A 231 -8.66 -6.50 9.74
C ASP A 231 -9.49 -7.42 8.85
N LYS A 232 -9.98 -6.90 7.74
CA LYS A 232 -10.72 -7.65 6.71
C LYS A 232 -10.66 -6.90 5.37
N MET A 233 -11.08 -7.58 4.33
CA MET A 233 -11.35 -6.99 3.03
C MET A 233 -12.50 -5.98 3.15
N PRO A 234 -12.38 -4.76 2.59
CA PRO A 234 -13.49 -3.82 2.49
C PRO A 234 -14.69 -4.43 1.75
N GLU A 235 -15.92 -4.15 2.22
CA GLU A 235 -17.12 -4.82 1.69
C GLU A 235 -17.35 -4.57 0.20
N ARG A 236 -17.04 -3.36 -0.26
CA ARG A 236 -17.25 -2.92 -1.65
C ARG A 236 -16.02 -3.03 -2.55
N LEU A 237 -14.98 -3.72 -2.09
CA LEU A 237 -13.78 -3.89 -2.92
C LEU A 237 -14.02 -4.63 -4.24
N PRO A 238 -14.90 -5.66 -4.31
CA PRO A 238 -15.25 -6.28 -5.59
C PRO A 238 -15.91 -5.30 -6.57
N GLU A 239 -16.79 -4.42 -6.07
CA GLU A 239 -17.44 -3.40 -6.87
C GLU A 239 -16.44 -2.33 -7.33
N ILE A 240 -15.47 -1.95 -6.50
CA ILE A 240 -14.35 -1.08 -6.94
C ILE A 240 -13.62 -1.70 -8.12
N MET A 241 -13.32 -3.01 -8.09
CA MET A 241 -12.64 -3.68 -9.21
C MET A 241 -13.51 -3.71 -10.48
N GLU A 242 -14.83 -3.85 -10.33
CA GLU A 242 -15.77 -3.95 -11.46
C GLU A 242 -16.09 -2.58 -12.09
N TYR A 243 -16.14 -1.53 -11.27
CA TYR A 243 -16.62 -0.20 -11.66
C TYR A 243 -15.53 0.89 -11.59
N ALA A 244 -14.26 0.51 -11.47
CA ALA A 244 -13.13 1.44 -11.26
C ALA A 244 -13.09 2.60 -12.28
N ASP A 245 -13.49 2.35 -13.52
CA ASP A 245 -13.44 3.29 -14.63
C ASP A 245 -14.81 3.96 -14.91
N THR A 246 -15.80 3.73 -14.07
CA THR A 246 -17.17 4.23 -14.27
C THR A 246 -17.58 5.26 -13.20
N PRO A 247 -18.62 6.09 -13.43
CA PRO A 247 -19.10 7.03 -12.41
C PRO A 247 -19.59 6.37 -11.12
N GLU A 248 -20.11 5.14 -11.20
CA GLU A 248 -20.63 4.38 -10.06
C GLU A 248 -19.58 4.11 -9.00
N VAL A 249 -18.29 4.19 -9.33
CA VAL A 249 -17.18 4.03 -8.39
C VAL A 249 -17.24 5.00 -7.22
N GLU A 250 -17.82 6.19 -7.40
CA GLU A 250 -17.94 7.21 -6.34
C GLU A 250 -18.77 6.70 -5.16
N GLU A 251 -19.88 6.02 -5.42
CA GLU A 251 -20.75 5.45 -4.38
C GLU A 251 -20.01 4.36 -3.60
N TYR A 252 -19.32 3.45 -4.30
CA TYR A 252 -18.59 2.37 -3.65
C TYR A 252 -17.38 2.87 -2.85
N LEU A 253 -16.66 3.87 -3.36
CA LEU A 253 -15.58 4.52 -2.64
C LEU A 253 -16.09 5.18 -1.35
N TYR A 254 -17.23 5.89 -1.43
CA TYR A 254 -17.86 6.48 -0.26
C TYR A 254 -18.22 5.44 0.81
N GLU A 255 -18.80 4.30 0.42
CA GLU A 255 -19.12 3.22 1.34
C GLU A 255 -17.86 2.62 2.00
N ILE A 256 -16.76 2.45 1.24
CA ILE A 256 -15.48 1.97 1.77
C ILE A 256 -14.89 2.95 2.78
N LEU A 257 -14.90 4.24 2.50
CA LEU A 257 -14.38 5.26 3.42
C LEU A 257 -15.21 5.31 4.71
N ARG A 258 -16.53 5.18 4.63
CA ARG A 258 -17.41 5.05 5.80
C ARG A 258 -17.12 3.78 6.61
N GLU A 259 -16.90 2.64 5.94
CA GLU A 259 -16.50 1.40 6.62
C GLU A 259 -15.16 1.59 7.32
N ALA A 260 -14.17 2.17 6.66
CA ALA A 260 -12.84 2.43 7.21
C ALA A 260 -12.91 3.32 8.46
N LYS A 261 -13.68 4.40 8.42
CA LYS A 261 -13.93 5.25 9.59
C LYS A 261 -14.55 4.46 10.75
N LYS A 262 -15.62 3.69 10.50
CA LYS A 262 -16.31 2.89 11.52
C LYS A 262 -15.39 1.85 12.17
N ARG A 263 -14.42 1.32 11.39
CA ARG A 263 -13.44 0.32 11.85
C ARG A 263 -12.18 0.93 12.40
N GLU A 264 -12.08 2.24 12.40
CA GLU A 264 -10.89 2.98 12.82
C GLU A 264 -9.62 2.62 12.03
N TRP A 265 -9.75 2.18 10.78
CA TRP A 265 -8.61 2.06 9.88
C TRP A 265 -8.05 3.45 9.56
N ILE A 266 -6.76 3.54 9.34
CA ILE A 266 -6.16 4.77 8.86
C ILE A 266 -6.52 4.95 7.38
N ILE A 267 -7.00 6.12 7.03
CA ILE A 267 -7.28 6.53 5.65
C ILE A 267 -6.21 7.55 5.27
N SER A 268 -5.44 7.25 4.23
CA SER A 268 -4.47 8.18 3.64
C SER A 268 -4.84 8.47 2.19
N ILE A 269 -5.01 9.73 1.84
CA ILE A 269 -5.12 10.13 0.42
C ILE A 269 -3.72 10.07 -0.19
N ASN A 270 -3.56 9.28 -1.26
CA ASN A 270 -2.28 9.06 -1.92
C ASN A 270 -2.02 10.11 -2.99
N HIS A 271 -0.75 10.50 -3.16
CA HIS A 271 -0.24 11.37 -4.25
C HIS A 271 -1.29 12.33 -4.84
N PRO A 272 -1.92 13.20 -4.00
CA PRO A 272 -3.18 13.89 -4.32
C PRO A 272 -3.13 14.79 -5.56
N PHE A 273 -1.94 15.16 -6.02
CA PHE A 273 -1.74 16.06 -7.17
C PHE A 273 -0.96 15.41 -8.32
N LEU A 274 -0.71 14.08 -8.27
CA LEU A 274 0.13 13.41 -9.24
C LEU A 274 -0.63 13.12 -10.56
N THR A 275 -0.43 13.96 -11.56
CA THR A 275 -0.83 13.78 -12.96
C THR A 275 -2.24 13.18 -13.15
N ILE A 276 -2.36 12.04 -13.81
CA ILE A 276 -3.64 11.35 -14.06
C ILE A 276 -4.18 10.65 -12.82
N TRP A 277 -3.34 10.27 -11.87
CA TRP A 277 -3.68 9.56 -10.62
C TRP A 277 -4.11 10.49 -9.49
N LYS A 278 -4.10 11.81 -9.71
CA LYS A 278 -4.50 12.79 -8.70
C LYS A 278 -5.88 12.51 -8.11
N TRP A 279 -6.01 12.86 -6.83
CA TRP A 279 -7.29 12.78 -6.14
C TRP A 279 -8.32 13.76 -6.72
N LYS A 280 -9.45 13.24 -7.17
CA LYS A 280 -10.55 13.99 -7.81
C LYS A 280 -11.86 13.85 -7.05
N TYR A 281 -11.94 12.93 -6.10
CA TYR A 281 -13.14 12.67 -5.33
C TYR A 281 -13.37 13.77 -4.30
N GLY A 282 -14.43 14.57 -4.48
CA GLY A 282 -14.74 15.75 -3.67
C GLY A 282 -15.69 15.53 -2.50
N GLU A 283 -16.37 14.38 -2.47
CA GLU A 283 -17.41 14.09 -1.46
C GLU A 283 -16.83 13.50 -0.15
N VAL A 284 -15.51 13.43 -0.02
CA VAL A 284 -14.86 12.94 1.19
C VAL A 284 -14.92 14.00 2.30
N GLY A 285 -15.41 13.62 3.46
CA GLY A 285 -15.29 14.45 4.67
C GLY A 285 -13.85 14.52 5.12
N LEU A 286 -13.22 15.69 5.10
CA LEU A 286 -11.82 15.86 5.49
C LEU A 286 -11.54 15.39 6.94
N ASP A 287 -12.53 15.50 7.82
CA ASP A 287 -12.43 15.01 9.21
C ASP A 287 -12.41 13.48 9.32
N ASP A 288 -12.68 12.77 8.23
CA ASP A 288 -12.61 11.31 8.15
C ASP A 288 -11.24 10.83 7.69
N ILE A 289 -10.45 11.72 7.08
CA ILE A 289 -9.11 11.44 6.59
C ILE A 289 -8.10 11.56 7.72
N THR A 290 -7.26 10.54 7.87
CA THR A 290 -6.20 10.54 8.89
C THR A 290 -4.91 11.14 8.35
N CYS A 291 -4.54 10.78 7.12
CA CYS A 291 -3.25 11.16 6.52
C CYS A 291 -3.43 11.67 5.10
N LEU A 292 -2.48 12.50 4.69
CA LEU A 292 -2.26 12.94 3.31
C LEU A 292 -0.83 12.59 2.93
N GLU A 293 -0.63 11.96 1.81
CA GLU A 293 0.69 11.69 1.29
C GLU A 293 1.29 12.97 0.72
N ILE A 294 2.31 13.49 1.41
CA ILE A 294 2.96 14.76 1.08
C ILE A 294 4.25 14.58 0.28
N ILE A 295 4.86 13.40 0.36
CA ILE A 295 5.99 13.00 -0.47
C ILE A 295 5.70 11.58 -0.97
N ASN A 296 5.46 11.45 -2.27
CA ASN A 296 5.26 10.20 -2.96
C ASN A 296 6.34 10.05 -4.02
N ASP A 297 6.89 8.84 -4.18
CA ASP A 297 7.95 8.44 -5.13
C ASP A 297 8.81 9.62 -5.64
N PRO A 298 9.67 10.18 -4.81
CA PRO A 298 10.41 11.41 -5.15
C PRO A 298 11.42 11.21 -6.29
N THR A 299 11.51 10.01 -6.85
CA THR A 299 12.33 9.67 -8.01
C THR A 299 11.55 9.70 -9.32
N TYR A 300 10.21 9.71 -9.25
CA TYR A 300 9.38 9.83 -10.43
C TYR A 300 9.44 11.24 -11.04
N THR A 301 9.36 11.32 -12.36
CA THR A 301 9.63 12.56 -13.12
C THR A 301 8.76 13.74 -12.67
N ASP A 302 7.46 13.51 -12.42
CA ASP A 302 6.50 14.56 -12.11
C ASP A 302 6.24 14.70 -10.59
N ALA A 303 6.88 13.87 -9.77
CA ALA A 303 6.64 13.82 -8.33
C ALA A 303 7.02 15.11 -7.61
N ARG A 304 8.07 15.81 -8.04
CA ARG A 304 8.55 17.02 -7.37
C ARG A 304 7.48 18.11 -7.26
N GLU A 305 6.81 18.42 -8.37
CA GLU A 305 5.76 19.44 -8.38
C GLU A 305 4.53 18.99 -7.61
N SER A 306 4.14 17.72 -7.76
CA SER A 306 3.04 17.10 -7.03
C SER A 306 3.26 17.16 -5.53
N ASN A 307 4.46 16.77 -5.07
CA ASN A 307 4.84 16.76 -3.66
C ASN A 307 4.87 18.19 -3.07
N ASP A 308 5.41 19.16 -3.82
CA ASP A 308 5.39 20.56 -3.41
C ASP A 308 3.96 21.10 -3.27
N GLN A 309 3.02 20.68 -4.12
CA GLN A 309 1.60 21.02 -4.01
C GLN A 309 0.96 20.36 -2.79
N ALA A 310 1.25 19.08 -2.55
CA ALA A 310 0.71 18.33 -1.40
C ALA A 310 1.14 18.95 -0.05
N ILE A 311 2.40 19.37 0.07
CA ILE A 311 2.91 20.08 1.27
C ILE A 311 2.16 21.39 1.50
N ARG A 312 1.95 22.20 0.45
CA ARG A 312 1.19 23.46 0.57
C ARG A 312 -0.27 23.22 0.92
N TYR A 313 -0.86 22.17 0.34
CA TYR A 313 -2.25 21.81 0.63
C TYR A 313 -2.42 21.34 2.08
N LEU A 314 -1.45 20.60 2.63
CA LEU A 314 -1.47 20.22 4.03
C LEU A 314 -1.41 21.44 4.96
N ASP A 315 -0.56 22.44 4.66
CA ASP A 315 -0.47 23.69 5.43
C ASP A 315 -1.82 24.44 5.39
N PHE A 316 -2.46 24.51 4.23
CA PHE A 316 -3.80 25.07 4.08
C PHE A 316 -4.86 24.32 4.92
N LEU A 317 -4.85 22.98 4.91
CA LEU A 317 -5.77 22.16 5.71
C LEU A 317 -5.58 22.40 7.21
N TRP A 318 -4.35 22.60 7.67
CA TRP A 318 -4.07 22.93 9.06
C TRP A 318 -4.53 24.35 9.42
N GLU A 319 -4.38 25.32 8.52
CA GLU A 319 -4.89 26.68 8.72
C GLU A 319 -6.42 26.69 8.83
N ASP A 320 -7.10 25.87 8.04
CA ASP A 320 -8.56 25.67 8.08
C ASP A 320 -9.04 24.84 9.30
N GLY A 321 -8.11 24.30 10.09
CA GLY A 321 -8.37 23.61 11.35
C GLY A 321 -8.51 22.10 11.27
N HIS A 322 -8.29 21.49 10.09
CA HIS A 322 -8.32 20.05 9.92
C HIS A 322 -7.10 19.37 10.55
N ARG A 323 -7.30 18.20 11.13
CA ARG A 323 -6.25 17.40 11.77
C ARG A 323 -5.87 16.21 10.91
N ILE A 324 -5.27 16.48 9.79
CA ILE A 324 -4.73 15.50 8.85
C ILE A 324 -3.21 15.54 8.95
N TRP A 325 -2.55 14.38 8.93
CA TRP A 325 -1.11 14.28 9.11
C TRP A 325 -0.40 13.96 7.80
N GLY A 326 0.73 14.62 7.56
CA GLY A 326 1.54 14.33 6.40
C GLY A 326 2.32 13.04 6.58
N ILE A 327 2.21 12.12 5.61
CA ILE A 327 3.05 10.93 5.52
C ILE A 327 3.81 10.91 4.19
N GLY A 328 4.83 10.06 4.12
CA GLY A 328 5.51 9.73 2.86
C GLY A 328 5.27 8.28 2.49
N GLY A 329 5.28 8.01 1.21
CA GLY A 329 5.21 6.68 0.64
C GLY A 329 6.14 6.55 -0.56
N SER A 330 6.87 5.44 -0.67
CA SER A 330 7.75 5.23 -1.81
C SER A 330 7.00 4.95 -3.10
N ASP A 331 5.81 4.38 -2.98
CA ASP A 331 5.02 3.92 -4.13
C ASP A 331 5.88 3.09 -5.11
N SER A 332 6.77 2.28 -4.53
CA SER A 332 7.85 1.62 -5.26
C SER A 332 7.33 0.45 -6.06
N HIS A 333 7.44 0.54 -7.40
CA HIS A 333 7.05 -0.49 -8.36
C HIS A 333 8.26 -1.16 -9.05
N ASN A 334 9.41 -0.49 -9.07
CA ASN A 334 10.54 -0.84 -9.93
C ASN A 334 11.53 -1.79 -9.26
N LEU A 335 12.30 -2.49 -10.08
CA LEU A 335 13.50 -3.19 -9.61
C LEU A 335 14.58 -2.18 -9.21
N ILE A 336 15.46 -2.56 -8.28
CA ILE A 336 16.51 -1.67 -7.77
C ILE A 336 17.48 -1.17 -8.86
N GLU A 337 17.61 -1.91 -9.95
CA GLU A 337 18.46 -1.56 -11.10
C GLU A 337 17.81 -0.53 -12.03
N GLU A 338 16.49 -0.37 -11.95
CA GLU A 338 15.72 0.52 -12.80
C GLU A 338 15.76 1.95 -12.27
N ARG A 339 15.67 2.90 -13.19
CA ARG A 339 15.61 4.35 -12.90
C ARG A 339 14.55 5.00 -13.76
N TYR A 340 13.81 5.91 -13.19
CA TYR A 340 13.01 6.81 -13.99
C TYR A 340 13.90 7.78 -14.76
N LYS A 341 13.41 8.25 -15.89
CA LYS A 341 14.12 9.24 -16.72
C LYS A 341 14.42 10.50 -15.90
N GLY A 342 15.69 10.83 -15.80
CA GLY A 342 16.16 12.01 -15.07
C GLY A 342 16.44 11.77 -13.58
N SER A 343 16.23 10.56 -13.07
CA SER A 343 16.61 10.19 -11.71
C SER A 343 17.91 9.40 -11.67
N ASP A 344 18.78 9.75 -10.74
CA ASP A 344 20.03 9.02 -10.40
C ASP A 344 19.80 7.98 -9.28
N LYS A 345 18.65 8.02 -8.62
CA LYS A 345 18.27 7.13 -7.54
C LYS A 345 17.17 6.15 -7.98
N PRO A 346 17.14 4.93 -7.41
CA PRO A 346 16.04 4.00 -7.64
C PRO A 346 14.77 4.43 -6.87
N SER A 347 13.60 4.07 -7.39
CA SER A 347 12.40 3.99 -6.57
C SER A 347 12.52 2.76 -5.64
N ILE A 348 12.52 2.97 -4.34
CA ILE A 348 12.77 1.90 -3.36
C ILE A 348 11.97 2.15 -2.08
N ALA A 349 11.43 1.09 -1.50
CA ALA A 349 10.74 1.16 -0.21
C ALA A 349 11.58 1.88 0.86
N GLY A 350 10.99 2.88 1.52
CA GLY A 350 11.64 3.71 2.53
C GLY A 350 12.34 4.98 1.99
N ASP A 351 12.20 5.29 0.71
CA ASP A 351 12.53 6.58 0.12
C ASP A 351 11.27 7.21 -0.54
N PRO A 352 10.55 8.12 0.16
CA PRO A 352 10.85 8.67 1.48
C PRO A 352 10.56 7.68 2.62
N GLY A 353 11.22 7.86 3.77
CA GLY A 353 10.85 7.20 5.02
C GLY A 353 9.88 8.02 5.83
N THR A 354 8.82 7.39 6.32
CA THR A 354 7.96 7.98 7.35
C THR A 354 8.40 7.49 8.71
N TYR A 355 8.68 8.42 9.61
CA TYR A 355 9.13 8.14 10.96
C TYR A 355 8.00 8.40 11.95
N VAL A 356 7.69 7.40 12.77
CA VAL A 356 6.64 7.47 13.80
C VAL A 356 7.26 7.30 15.17
N PHE A 357 7.02 8.24 16.09
CA PHE A 357 7.46 8.08 17.47
C PHE A 357 6.53 7.13 18.20
N CYS A 358 7.09 6.05 18.77
CA CYS A 358 6.36 5.14 19.65
C CYS A 358 7.19 4.82 20.89
N PRO A 359 6.57 4.69 22.08
CA PRO A 359 7.26 4.28 23.32
C PRO A 359 7.73 2.81 23.26
N SER A 360 7.09 2.02 22.43
CA SER A 360 7.48 0.66 22.05
C SER A 360 6.85 0.32 20.70
N LEU A 361 7.38 -0.66 19.99
CA LEU A 361 6.89 -1.03 18.66
C LEU A 361 5.95 -2.22 18.74
N THR A 362 4.67 -1.95 18.57
CA THR A 362 3.59 -2.91 18.31
C THR A 362 2.66 -2.36 17.23
N PRO A 363 1.90 -3.18 16.48
CA PRO A 363 0.93 -2.69 15.51
C PRO A 363 -0.07 -1.66 16.10
N GLU A 364 -0.61 -1.95 17.27
CA GLU A 364 -1.57 -1.05 17.95
C GLU A 364 -0.97 0.31 18.28
N LEU A 365 0.23 0.32 18.85
CA LEU A 365 0.90 1.58 19.22
C LEU A 365 1.32 2.36 17.99
N LEU A 366 1.83 1.70 16.96
CA LEU A 366 2.17 2.35 15.71
C LEU A 366 0.96 3.07 15.11
N LEU A 367 -0.15 2.36 14.94
CA LEU A 367 -1.41 2.94 14.43
C LEU A 367 -1.93 4.09 15.30
N LYS A 368 -1.86 3.94 16.62
CA LYS A 368 -2.25 4.98 17.57
C LYS A 368 -1.43 6.26 17.38
N HIS A 369 -0.10 6.14 17.30
CA HIS A 369 0.79 7.29 17.18
C HIS A 369 0.73 7.94 15.80
N VAL A 370 0.43 7.16 14.75
CA VAL A 370 0.07 7.73 13.44
C VAL A 370 -1.17 8.61 13.54
N LYS A 371 -2.25 8.13 14.16
CA LYS A 371 -3.48 8.90 14.37
C LYS A 371 -3.28 10.14 15.24
N GLN A 372 -2.28 10.14 16.08
CA GLN A 372 -1.90 11.30 16.91
C GLN A 372 -1.04 12.33 16.17
N GLY A 373 -0.47 11.96 15.02
CA GLY A 373 0.43 12.82 14.25
C GLY A 373 1.86 12.88 14.79
N ASN A 374 2.27 11.90 15.60
CA ASN A 374 3.65 11.80 16.05
C ASN A 374 4.54 11.30 14.93
N ILE A 375 4.64 12.09 13.85
CA ILE A 375 5.20 11.71 12.56
C ILE A 375 6.14 12.81 12.05
N TYR A 376 7.20 12.39 11.35
CA TYR A 376 7.88 13.22 10.36
C TYR A 376 8.25 12.38 9.13
N VAL A 377 8.47 13.05 7.99
CA VAL A 377 8.89 12.42 6.74
C VAL A 377 10.28 12.90 6.37
N SER A 378 11.13 12.00 5.95
CA SER A 378 12.49 12.34 5.55
C SER A 378 13.02 11.48 4.42
N ARG A 379 13.94 12.07 3.64
CA ARG A 379 14.79 11.38 2.65
C ARG A 379 16.24 11.52 3.08
N PHE A 380 16.97 10.39 3.13
CA PHE A 380 18.43 10.32 3.32
C PHE A 380 18.99 10.98 4.59
N CYS A 381 18.15 11.44 5.49
CA CYS A 381 18.58 11.96 6.78
C CYS A 381 17.57 11.61 7.87
N THR A 382 17.95 11.79 9.11
CA THR A 382 17.07 11.69 10.27
C THR A 382 16.95 13.04 10.95
N ALA A 383 15.84 13.28 11.62
CA ALA A 383 15.61 14.49 12.38
C ALA A 383 15.30 14.16 13.85
N ASP A 384 15.89 14.91 14.77
CA ASP A 384 15.45 14.98 16.16
C ASP A 384 14.74 16.32 16.34
N VAL A 385 13.44 16.28 16.56
CA VAL A 385 12.60 17.47 16.72
C VAL A 385 12.19 17.55 18.18
N ARG A 386 12.57 18.64 18.85
CA ARG A 386 12.21 18.93 20.23
C ARG A 386 11.40 20.20 20.29
N ILE A 387 10.20 20.10 20.81
CA ILE A 387 9.32 21.22 21.01
C ILE A 387 9.11 21.37 22.51
N THR A 388 9.42 22.54 23.06
CA THR A 388 9.25 22.79 24.48
C THR A 388 8.49 24.09 24.70
N SER A 389 7.61 24.11 25.70
CA SER A 389 6.98 25.32 26.21
C SER A 389 6.97 25.25 27.73
N GLN A 390 7.52 26.27 28.40
CA GLN A 390 7.79 26.25 29.82
C GLN A 390 8.68 25.04 30.23
N SER A 391 8.21 24.11 31.03
CA SER A 391 8.93 22.87 31.41
C SER A 391 8.38 21.62 30.74
N LYS A 392 7.45 21.76 29.78
CA LYS A 392 6.80 20.65 29.09
C LYS A 392 7.46 20.41 27.74
N SER A 393 7.62 19.14 27.36
CA SER A 393 8.06 18.71 26.04
C SER A 393 6.88 18.17 25.23
N PHE A 394 6.91 18.42 23.93
CA PHE A 394 5.87 18.02 22.99
C PHE A 394 6.51 17.33 21.78
N PHE A 395 5.77 16.45 21.17
CA PHE A 395 6.11 15.80 19.89
C PHE A 395 5.32 16.45 18.75
N PRO A 396 5.73 16.30 17.49
CA PRO A 396 4.89 16.56 16.34
C PRO A 396 3.50 15.92 16.53
N GLY A 397 2.43 16.64 16.19
CA GLY A 397 1.04 16.20 16.37
C GLY A 397 0.44 16.47 17.74
N ASP A 398 1.24 16.78 18.76
CA ASP A 398 0.71 17.12 20.07
C ASP A 398 -0.06 18.45 20.03
N ARG A 399 -1.12 18.53 20.82
CA ARG A 399 -1.88 19.76 21.02
C ARG A 399 -1.32 20.52 22.22
N MET A 400 -0.95 21.78 22.02
CA MET A 400 -0.57 22.69 23.08
C MET A 400 -1.77 23.54 23.44
N GLU A 401 -2.27 23.35 24.66
CA GLU A 401 -3.29 24.23 25.28
C GLU A 401 -2.60 25.23 26.18
N ASP A 402 -3.13 26.45 26.29
CA ASP A 402 -2.62 27.54 27.14
C ASP A 402 -1.13 27.88 26.90
N VAL A 403 -0.80 28.12 25.64
CA VAL A 403 0.56 28.49 25.26
C VAL A 403 0.83 29.93 25.73
N GLU A 404 1.35 30.09 26.94
CA GLU A 404 1.86 31.38 27.40
C GLU A 404 3.24 31.66 26.76
N ARG A 405 3.23 32.52 25.77
CA ARG A 405 4.31 33.41 25.30
C ARG A 405 5.55 32.85 24.64
N LYS A 406 6.04 31.66 24.89
CA LYS A 406 7.27 31.17 24.23
C LYS A 406 7.27 29.67 23.98
N ILE A 407 7.24 29.30 22.69
CA ILE A 407 7.52 27.96 22.23
C ILE A 407 8.97 27.95 21.73
N MET A 408 9.74 26.97 22.16
CA MET A 408 11.06 26.71 21.61
C MET A 408 10.97 25.42 20.77
N MET A 409 11.39 25.52 19.53
CA MET A 409 11.55 24.37 18.64
C MET A 409 13.04 24.25 18.32
N GLU A 410 13.59 23.06 18.55
CA GLU A 410 14.95 22.70 18.21
C GLU A 410 14.90 21.54 17.24
N ILE A 411 15.54 21.68 16.10
CA ILE A 411 15.59 20.66 15.07
C ILE A 411 17.06 20.30 14.83
N GLU A 412 17.44 19.05 15.05
CA GLU A 412 18.76 18.54 14.69
C GLU A 412 18.61 17.52 13.53
N ILE A 413 19.24 17.82 12.40
CA ILE A 413 19.26 16.97 11.22
C ILE A 413 20.61 16.28 11.15
N PHE A 414 20.63 14.98 11.01
CA PHE A 414 21.83 14.15 10.94
C PHE A 414 21.64 12.95 10.03
N GLY A 415 22.73 12.37 9.57
CA GLY A 415 22.74 11.16 8.72
C GLY A 415 23.97 11.12 7.83
N ASN A 416 24.34 9.93 7.41
CA ASN A 416 25.55 9.68 6.60
C ASN A 416 25.43 10.23 5.17
N GLU A 417 24.21 10.62 4.77
CA GLU A 417 23.91 11.09 3.42
C GLU A 417 23.82 12.62 3.29
N LEU A 418 24.05 13.35 4.39
CA LEU A 418 24.30 14.78 4.30
C LEU A 418 25.68 14.98 3.67
N GLU A 419 25.69 15.27 2.38
CA GLU A 419 26.92 15.45 1.61
C GLU A 419 27.84 16.46 2.27
N GLU A 420 29.15 16.16 2.34
CA GLU A 420 30.15 17.09 2.86
C GLU A 420 30.10 18.41 2.08
N GLY A 421 29.93 19.52 2.81
CA GLY A 421 29.92 20.86 2.24
C GLY A 421 28.52 21.42 1.91
N ILE A 422 27.45 20.63 2.02
CA ILE A 422 26.08 21.13 1.86
C ILE A 422 25.51 21.52 3.24
N THR A 423 25.13 22.79 3.38
CA THR A 423 24.39 23.25 4.56
C THR A 423 22.90 23.18 4.28
N PRO A 424 22.12 22.43 5.05
CA PRO A 424 20.68 22.38 4.87
C PRO A 424 20.03 23.73 5.16
N VAL A 425 19.01 24.05 4.41
CA VAL A 425 18.18 25.22 4.65
C VAL A 425 16.91 24.77 5.33
N ILE A 426 16.67 25.26 6.54
CA ILE A 426 15.50 24.90 7.36
C ILE A 426 14.51 26.04 7.34
N TRP A 427 13.25 25.74 7.15
CA TRP A 427 12.14 26.66 7.12
C TRP A 427 11.07 26.24 8.13
N ILE A 428 10.53 27.19 8.86
CA ILE A 428 9.22 27.03 9.49
C ILE A 428 8.18 27.55 8.49
N VAL A 429 7.17 26.74 8.24
CA VAL A 429 6.00 27.13 7.47
C VAL A 429 4.83 27.23 8.43
N GLN A 430 4.20 28.39 8.48
CA GLN A 430 3.05 28.67 9.35
C GLN A 430 2.08 29.58 8.61
N ASN A 431 0.88 29.08 8.33
CA ASN A 431 -0.18 29.82 7.64
C ASN A 431 0.39 30.45 6.36
N GLU A 432 0.93 29.63 5.47
CA GLU A 432 1.60 30.00 4.22
C GLU A 432 2.86 30.89 4.35
N LYS A 433 3.16 31.38 5.52
CA LYS A 433 4.38 32.16 5.77
C LYS A 433 5.57 31.26 5.98
N ARG A 434 6.65 31.54 5.25
CA ARG A 434 7.92 30.83 5.37
C ARG A 434 8.93 31.67 6.13
N ILE A 435 9.44 31.11 7.22
CA ILE A 435 10.48 31.73 8.04
C ILE A 435 11.73 30.87 7.94
N LYS A 436 12.79 31.42 7.32
CA LYS A 436 14.07 30.74 7.25
C LYS A 436 14.77 30.79 8.61
N LEU A 437 15.20 29.62 9.08
CA LEU A 437 15.95 29.52 10.33
C LEU A 437 17.45 29.65 10.08
N THR A 438 18.16 30.13 11.10
CA THR A 438 19.64 30.08 11.12
C THR A 438 20.05 28.65 11.46
N THR A 439 20.94 28.09 10.62
CA THR A 439 21.42 26.72 10.78
C THR A 439 22.87 26.72 11.25
N GLU A 440 23.16 25.97 12.29
CA GLU A 440 24.49 25.78 12.85
C GLU A 440 24.98 24.35 12.64
N LYS A 441 26.28 24.17 12.30
CA LYS A 441 26.90 22.85 12.21
C LYS A 441 27.18 22.30 13.60
N THR A 442 26.75 21.06 13.86
CA THR A 442 27.03 20.31 15.08
C THR A 442 28.04 19.18 14.82
N LYS A 443 28.38 18.42 15.87
CA LYS A 443 29.23 17.22 15.71
C LYS A 443 28.56 16.10 14.95
N LYS A 444 27.22 16.06 14.91
CA LYS A 444 26.42 14.99 14.27
C LYS A 444 25.78 15.41 12.97
N GLY A 445 25.62 16.70 12.72
CA GLY A 445 24.91 17.23 11.57
C GLY A 445 24.67 18.72 11.65
N TYR A 446 23.44 19.17 11.57
CA TYR A 446 23.04 20.57 11.59
C TYR A 446 21.86 20.79 12.51
N ARG A 447 21.85 21.94 13.21
CA ARG A 447 20.80 22.36 14.15
C ARG A 447 20.22 23.70 13.75
N ALA A 448 18.93 23.87 13.96
CA ALA A 448 18.21 25.16 13.91
C ALA A 448 17.25 25.31 15.07
#